data_46ca891f0d2d83e809ce2d87c5b96124
#
_entry.id   46ca891f0d2d83e809ce2d87c5b96124
#
_cell.length_a   1.000
_cell.length_b   1.000
_cell.length_c   1.000
_cell.angle_alpha   90.00
_cell.angle_beta   90.00
_cell.angle_gamma   90.00
#
_symmetry.space_group_name_H-M   'P 1'
#
loop_
_entity.id
_entity.type
_entity.pdbx_description
1 polymer ?
#
loop_
_entity_poly.entity_id
_entity_poly.type
_entity_poly.pdbx_seq_one_letter_code
_entity_poly.pdbx_strand_id
1 'polypeptide(L)'
;MRFAKLTVVVLLLLAICVPFVAAQDSGAGLTIGFSQIGSESAWRTAFTEAVKAEAEARGINLLFSDAQQSQENQIAAIRAWLAQGDVDAIILAPVIASGWDDVLQEAADSGVPVIIVDRNVDSDPSLFVTRVSSDFVHEGRLAAAWLVQATSGKCNIVELYGTVGSAAAEDRHTGFSQVIELFANMKITHSETGNFVRTEGKAVMESILSSEDPANICAVFAHNDDMAIGAIEAIKEAGLVPAQDILVVSVDAIPDIFNSMDAGETNATVELSPFMGGPAFDAVVAHLAGEELPKWIPVGGGLYTSRAAYDAEHQ
;
A
#
# COMPACT_ATOMS: atom_id res chain seq x y z
N MET A 1 83.86 12.04 -35.89
CA MET A 1 82.94 12.49 -34.85
C MET A 1 81.55 11.83 -35.10
N ARG A 2 81.23 10.81 -34.31
CA ARG A 2 79.95 10.10 -34.43
C ARG A 2 79.00 10.64 -33.34
N PHE A 3 77.92 11.24 -33.74
CA PHE A 3 76.85 11.69 -32.82
C PHE A 3 75.92 10.49 -32.53
N ALA A 4 75.86 10.06 -31.26
CA ALA A 4 74.89 9.08 -30.76
C ALA A 4 73.56 9.79 -30.53
N LYS A 5 72.51 9.32 -31.18
CA LYS A 5 71.13 9.77 -30.92
C LYS A 5 70.54 8.95 -29.73
N LEU A 6 70.29 9.66 -28.64
CA LEU A 6 69.60 9.09 -27.45
C LEU A 6 68.08 9.16 -27.68
N THR A 7 67.46 8.02 -27.85
CA THR A 7 66.02 7.92 -27.97
C THR A 7 65.44 7.74 -26.59
N VAL A 8 64.71 8.73 -26.05
CA VAL A 8 63.97 8.64 -24.78
C VAL A 8 62.61 8.03 -25.08
N VAL A 9 62.33 6.82 -24.56
CA VAL A 9 61.01 6.18 -24.60
C VAL A 9 60.25 6.62 -23.36
N VAL A 10 59.23 7.44 -23.53
CA VAL A 10 58.30 7.85 -22.48
C VAL A 10 57.20 6.79 -22.44
N LEU A 11 57.21 5.94 -21.42
CA LEU A 11 56.10 5.03 -21.10
C LEU A 11 54.97 5.83 -20.43
N LEU A 12 53.89 6.07 -21.16
CA LEU A 12 52.64 6.60 -20.61
C LEU A 12 51.89 5.45 -19.89
N LEU A 13 51.93 5.44 -18.55
CA LEU A 13 51.06 4.60 -17.72
C LEU A 13 49.65 5.20 -17.75
N LEU A 14 48.78 4.64 -18.58
CA LEU A 14 47.33 4.89 -18.48
C LEU A 14 46.82 4.21 -17.20
N ALA A 15 46.58 4.96 -16.15
CA ALA A 15 45.81 4.53 -15.00
C ALA A 15 44.35 4.35 -15.44
N ILE A 16 43.92 3.12 -15.65
CA ILE A 16 42.51 2.78 -15.85
C ILE A 16 41.83 2.98 -14.50
N CYS A 17 41.20 4.14 -14.31
CA CYS A 17 40.19 4.30 -13.24
C CYS A 17 38.99 3.42 -13.56
N VAL A 18 38.97 2.20 -13.04
CA VAL A 18 37.76 1.37 -12.98
C VAL A 18 36.88 2.08 -11.94
N PRO A 19 35.67 2.54 -12.30
CA PRO A 19 34.76 3.05 -11.30
C PRO A 19 34.47 1.87 -10.35
N PHE A 20 34.81 2.04 -9.08
CA PHE A 20 34.37 1.16 -8.01
C PHE A 20 32.88 1.40 -7.86
N VAL A 21 32.04 0.57 -8.52
CA VAL A 21 30.63 0.48 -8.22
C VAL A 21 30.61 -0.16 -6.82
N ALA A 22 30.40 0.68 -5.80
CA ALA A 22 30.11 0.17 -4.48
C ALA A 22 28.91 -0.77 -4.65
N ALA A 23 29.07 -2.04 -4.33
CA ALA A 23 27.96 -2.96 -4.22
C ALA A 23 27.02 -2.34 -3.18
N GLN A 24 25.80 -2.03 -3.59
CA GLN A 24 24.78 -1.55 -2.68
C GLN A 24 24.62 -2.62 -1.61
N ASP A 25 24.73 -2.27 -0.33
CA ASP A 25 24.57 -3.24 0.76
C ASP A 25 23.17 -3.83 0.63
N SER A 26 23.08 -5.13 0.47
CA SER A 26 21.79 -5.82 0.27
C SER A 26 21.01 -6.00 1.58
N GLY A 27 21.66 -5.74 2.72
CA GLY A 27 21.17 -6.08 4.06
C GLY A 27 21.38 -7.57 4.41
N ALA A 28 22.23 -8.28 3.66
CA ALA A 28 22.48 -9.71 3.89
C ALA A 28 22.97 -9.98 5.32
N GLY A 29 22.32 -10.94 5.99
CA GLY A 29 22.61 -11.33 7.37
C GLY A 29 21.91 -10.49 8.43
N LEU A 30 21.21 -9.41 8.08
CA LEU A 30 20.35 -8.71 9.03
C LEU A 30 19.18 -9.60 9.46
N THR A 31 18.77 -9.44 10.72
CA THR A 31 17.54 -10.05 11.24
C THR A 31 16.49 -8.95 11.39
N ILE A 32 15.41 -9.05 10.63
CA ILE A 32 14.36 -8.02 10.58
C ILE A 32 13.02 -8.62 10.98
N GLY A 33 12.36 -8.02 11.99
CA GLY A 33 10.99 -8.36 12.36
C GLY A 33 10.01 -7.71 11.39
N PHE A 34 9.08 -8.49 10.79
CA PHE A 34 7.98 -7.96 10.00
C PHE A 34 6.64 -8.29 10.67
N SER A 35 6.01 -7.27 11.27
CA SER A 35 4.68 -7.36 11.87
C SER A 35 3.63 -6.96 10.84
N GLN A 36 2.95 -7.98 10.29
CA GLN A 36 1.87 -7.83 9.31
C GLN A 36 0.51 -7.83 9.99
N ILE A 37 -0.45 -7.12 9.39
CA ILE A 37 -1.84 -6.99 9.89
C ILE A 37 -2.55 -8.35 9.93
N GLY A 38 -2.51 -9.08 8.81
CA GLY A 38 -3.26 -10.31 8.60
C GLY A 38 -3.15 -10.77 7.15
N SER A 39 -4.20 -11.45 6.69
CA SER A 39 -4.36 -11.93 5.31
C SER A 39 -5.81 -11.70 4.83
N GLU A 40 -6.38 -10.55 5.19
CA GLU A 40 -7.79 -10.19 5.01
C GLU A 40 -8.18 -9.96 3.54
N SER A 41 -7.22 -9.67 2.67
CA SER A 41 -7.44 -9.36 1.27
C SER A 41 -6.39 -10.01 0.37
N ALA A 42 -6.70 -10.11 -0.94
CA ALA A 42 -5.75 -10.59 -1.93
C ALA A 42 -4.53 -9.65 -2.04
N TRP A 43 -4.76 -8.33 -1.95
CA TRP A 43 -3.66 -7.36 -1.92
C TRP A 43 -2.73 -7.59 -0.73
N ARG A 44 -3.29 -7.80 0.48
CA ARG A 44 -2.51 -8.06 1.69
C ARG A 44 -1.64 -9.31 1.57
N THR A 45 -2.19 -10.36 0.98
CA THR A 45 -1.45 -11.59 0.69
C THR A 45 -0.30 -11.32 -0.29
N ALA A 46 -0.55 -10.60 -1.39
CA ALA A 46 0.47 -10.23 -2.36
C ALA A 46 1.59 -9.37 -1.73
N PHE A 47 1.25 -8.41 -0.86
CA PHE A 47 2.22 -7.61 -0.13
C PHE A 47 3.09 -8.48 0.79
N THR A 48 2.50 -9.40 1.54
CA THR A 48 3.24 -10.32 2.42
C THR A 48 4.23 -11.17 1.62
N GLU A 49 3.79 -11.74 0.52
CA GLU A 49 4.65 -12.58 -0.33
C GLU A 49 5.76 -11.76 -1.01
N ALA A 50 5.47 -10.51 -1.43
CA ALA A 50 6.48 -9.63 -1.99
C ALA A 50 7.57 -9.27 -0.96
N VAL A 51 7.20 -8.99 0.30
CA VAL A 51 8.17 -8.73 1.38
C VAL A 51 9.03 -9.96 1.66
N LYS A 52 8.42 -11.15 1.74
CA LYS A 52 9.16 -12.41 1.97
C LYS A 52 10.13 -12.73 0.83
N ALA A 53 9.68 -12.59 -0.41
CA ALA A 53 10.51 -12.84 -1.59
C ALA A 53 11.71 -11.87 -1.65
N GLU A 54 11.49 -10.60 -1.33
CA GLU A 54 12.55 -9.60 -1.29
C GLU A 54 13.55 -9.86 -0.16
N ALA A 55 13.08 -10.28 1.02
CA ALA A 55 13.95 -10.67 2.12
C ALA A 55 14.84 -11.87 1.75
N GLU A 56 14.26 -12.89 1.11
CA GLU A 56 14.99 -14.06 0.63
C GLU A 56 16.04 -13.68 -0.42
N ALA A 57 15.66 -12.86 -1.40
CA ALA A 57 16.57 -12.38 -2.45
C ALA A 57 17.77 -11.60 -1.91
N ARG A 58 17.58 -10.88 -0.80
CA ARG A 58 18.64 -10.11 -0.13
C ARG A 58 19.44 -10.91 0.90
N GLY A 59 19.01 -12.11 1.26
CA GLY A 59 19.62 -12.91 2.33
C GLY A 59 19.35 -12.34 3.74
N ILE A 60 18.21 -11.69 3.91
CA ILE A 60 17.71 -11.17 5.20
C ILE A 60 17.03 -12.32 5.96
N ASN A 61 17.34 -12.44 7.26
CA ASN A 61 16.60 -13.32 8.16
C ASN A 61 15.31 -12.65 8.61
N LEU A 62 14.17 -12.98 7.97
CA LEU A 62 12.88 -12.36 8.24
C LEU A 62 12.12 -13.09 9.34
N LEU A 63 11.88 -12.42 10.47
CA LEU A 63 10.99 -12.88 11.53
C LEU A 63 9.58 -12.37 11.24
N PHE A 64 8.76 -13.22 10.62
CA PHE A 64 7.41 -12.86 10.21
C PHE A 64 6.38 -13.14 11.31
N SER A 65 5.49 -12.17 11.57
CA SER A 65 4.32 -12.32 12.45
C SER A 65 3.05 -11.87 11.73
N ASP A 66 2.08 -12.77 11.58
CA ASP A 66 0.72 -12.47 11.17
C ASP A 66 -0.12 -12.15 12.41
N ALA A 67 -0.59 -10.93 12.53
CA ALA A 67 -1.33 -10.47 13.71
C ALA A 67 -2.81 -10.83 13.68
N GLN A 68 -3.33 -11.43 12.63
CA GLN A 68 -4.74 -11.81 12.50
C GLN A 68 -5.69 -10.63 12.78
N GLN A 69 -5.34 -9.46 12.25
CA GLN A 69 -6.05 -8.18 12.40
C GLN A 69 -6.15 -7.68 13.85
N SER A 70 -5.25 -8.11 14.73
CA SER A 70 -5.19 -7.67 16.13
C SER A 70 -3.97 -6.80 16.38
N GLN A 71 -4.17 -5.54 16.77
CA GLN A 71 -3.10 -4.66 17.23
C GLN A 71 -2.37 -5.22 18.44
N GLU A 72 -3.10 -5.87 19.37
CA GLU A 72 -2.51 -6.49 20.54
C GLU A 72 -1.48 -7.57 20.16
N ASN A 73 -1.79 -8.37 19.14
CA ASN A 73 -0.86 -9.36 18.61
C ASN A 73 0.38 -8.72 17.97
N GLN A 74 0.21 -7.58 17.27
CA GLN A 74 1.35 -6.83 16.71
C GLN A 74 2.27 -6.31 17.83
N ILE A 75 1.70 -5.67 18.85
CA ILE A 75 2.44 -5.16 20.00
C ILE A 75 3.15 -6.30 20.74
N ALA A 76 2.47 -7.44 20.92
CA ALA A 76 3.08 -8.61 21.57
C ALA A 76 4.27 -9.18 20.78
N ALA A 77 4.16 -9.25 19.44
CA ALA A 77 5.24 -9.71 18.57
C ALA A 77 6.45 -8.75 18.64
N ILE A 78 6.22 -7.45 18.55
CA ILE A 78 7.29 -6.43 18.68
C ILE A 78 8.01 -6.56 20.01
N ARG A 79 7.26 -6.60 21.13
CA ARG A 79 7.83 -6.77 22.46
C ARG A 79 8.63 -8.06 22.62
N ALA A 80 8.17 -9.15 21.99
CA ALA A 80 8.88 -10.43 22.02
C ALA A 80 10.23 -10.31 21.29
N TRP A 81 10.30 -9.65 20.14
CA TRP A 81 11.54 -9.42 19.41
C TRP A 81 12.50 -8.51 20.18
N LEU A 82 12.00 -7.42 20.76
CA LEU A 82 12.81 -6.53 21.59
C LEU A 82 13.39 -7.26 22.82
N ALA A 83 12.60 -8.12 23.46
CA ALA A 83 13.05 -8.89 24.63
C ALA A 83 14.09 -9.98 24.27
N GLN A 84 14.05 -10.52 23.06
CA GLN A 84 15.05 -11.47 22.56
C GLN A 84 16.37 -10.78 22.23
N GLY A 85 16.30 -9.52 21.76
CA GLY A 85 17.49 -8.69 21.50
C GLY A 85 18.30 -9.12 20.28
N ASP A 86 17.68 -9.82 19.32
CA ASP A 86 18.32 -10.36 18.13
C ASP A 86 17.80 -9.76 16.80
N VAL A 87 16.98 -8.71 16.87
CA VAL A 87 16.50 -7.98 15.70
C VAL A 87 17.30 -6.70 15.47
N ASP A 88 17.71 -6.48 14.22
CA ASP A 88 18.42 -5.27 13.78
C ASP A 88 17.45 -4.13 13.47
N ALA A 89 16.23 -4.46 13.03
CA ALA A 89 15.16 -3.50 12.71
C ALA A 89 13.79 -4.17 12.75
N ILE A 90 12.73 -3.34 12.79
CA ILE A 90 11.34 -3.81 12.70
C ILE A 90 10.66 -3.08 11.54
N ILE A 91 9.92 -3.82 10.72
CA ILE A 91 8.98 -3.32 9.72
C ILE A 91 7.57 -3.56 10.29
N LEU A 92 6.77 -2.50 10.37
CA LEU A 92 5.42 -2.54 10.93
C LEU A 92 4.40 -2.06 9.91
N ALA A 93 3.45 -2.93 9.56
CA ALA A 93 2.20 -2.57 8.87
C ALA A 93 1.10 -2.46 9.94
N PRO A 94 0.69 -1.27 10.42
CA PRO A 94 -0.19 -1.14 11.57
C PRO A 94 -1.66 -1.45 11.23
N VAL A 95 -2.38 -2.16 12.12
CA VAL A 95 -3.82 -2.45 11.95
C VAL A 95 -4.63 -1.14 11.95
N ILE A 96 -4.41 -0.30 12.96
CA ILE A 96 -5.03 1.02 13.11
C ILE A 96 -3.96 2.08 13.38
N ALA A 97 -4.32 3.37 13.27
CA ALA A 97 -3.36 4.45 13.36
C ALA A 97 -2.92 4.76 14.81
N SER A 98 -3.82 4.64 15.78
CA SER A 98 -3.58 5.05 17.17
C SER A 98 -3.04 3.94 18.08
N GLY A 99 -2.46 4.32 19.23
CA GLY A 99 -2.08 3.38 20.30
C GLY A 99 -0.71 2.72 20.13
N TRP A 100 0.19 3.36 19.38
CA TRP A 100 1.53 2.82 19.09
C TRP A 100 2.65 3.46 19.93
N ASP A 101 2.40 4.60 20.59
CA ASP A 101 3.45 5.39 21.25
C ASP A 101 4.31 4.57 22.21
N ASP A 102 3.69 3.78 23.09
CA ASP A 102 4.42 3.01 24.11
C ASP A 102 5.39 2.00 23.47
N VAL A 103 4.91 1.18 22.51
CA VAL A 103 5.75 0.14 21.90
C VAL A 103 6.80 0.72 20.97
N LEU A 104 6.51 1.83 20.29
CA LEU A 104 7.50 2.54 19.48
C LEU A 104 8.57 3.19 20.35
N GLN A 105 8.19 3.73 21.53
CA GLN A 105 9.16 4.22 22.50
C GLN A 105 10.01 3.08 23.06
N GLU A 106 9.42 1.92 23.39
CA GLU A 106 10.16 0.72 23.81
C GLU A 106 11.19 0.28 22.75
N ALA A 107 10.84 0.34 21.47
CA ALA A 107 11.77 0.04 20.38
C ALA A 107 12.91 1.07 20.30
N ALA A 108 12.58 2.36 20.38
CA ALA A 108 13.56 3.45 20.37
C ALA A 108 14.54 3.35 21.57
N ASP A 109 14.03 3.08 22.78
CA ASP A 109 14.85 2.90 23.99
C ASP A 109 15.77 1.67 23.89
N SER A 110 15.35 0.67 23.12
CA SER A 110 16.14 -0.53 22.82
C SER A 110 17.15 -0.32 21.69
N GLY A 111 17.13 0.84 21.02
CA GLY A 111 17.96 1.13 19.85
C GLY A 111 17.58 0.35 18.58
N VAL A 112 16.36 -0.17 18.52
CA VAL A 112 15.84 -0.93 17.37
C VAL A 112 15.00 0.01 16.49
N PRO A 113 15.46 0.35 15.27
CA PRO A 113 14.73 1.23 14.38
C PRO A 113 13.45 0.57 13.84
N VAL A 114 12.38 1.36 13.71
CA VAL A 114 11.10 0.93 13.14
C VAL A 114 10.84 1.66 11.84
N ILE A 115 10.54 0.90 10.77
CA ILE A 115 10.04 1.39 9.49
C ILE A 115 8.54 1.09 9.43
N ILE A 116 7.75 2.12 9.23
CA ILE A 116 6.30 1.97 9.03
C ILE A 116 6.05 1.69 7.54
N VAL A 117 5.21 0.71 7.23
CA VAL A 117 4.86 0.38 5.83
C VAL A 117 3.35 0.35 5.64
N ASP A 118 2.90 0.62 4.41
CA ASP A 118 1.50 0.66 4.03
C ASP A 118 0.75 1.75 4.84
N ARG A 119 0.10 1.40 5.93
CA ARG A 119 -0.68 2.33 6.76
C ARG A 119 0.20 3.19 7.67
N ASN A 120 -0.28 4.36 8.04
CA ASN A 120 0.40 5.27 8.96
C ASN A 120 0.00 5.03 10.42
N VAL A 121 0.79 5.61 11.33
CA VAL A 121 0.51 5.72 12.77
C VAL A 121 0.36 7.19 13.17
N ASP A 122 -0.41 7.46 14.23
CA ASP A 122 -0.63 8.81 14.80
C ASP A 122 0.43 9.18 15.84
N SER A 123 1.53 8.42 15.91
CA SER A 123 2.62 8.63 16.86
C SER A 123 3.55 9.76 16.44
N ASP A 124 4.32 10.28 17.40
CA ASP A 124 5.37 11.26 17.15
C ASP A 124 6.35 10.72 16.08
N PRO A 125 6.59 11.47 14.99
CA PRO A 125 7.50 11.05 13.93
C PRO A 125 8.94 10.77 14.37
N SER A 126 9.35 11.19 15.56
CA SER A 126 10.67 10.86 16.13
C SER A 126 10.79 9.40 16.57
N LEU A 127 9.67 8.71 16.80
CA LEU A 127 9.62 7.32 17.28
C LEU A 127 9.81 6.26 16.18
N PHE A 128 9.83 6.68 14.93
CA PHE A 128 10.11 5.80 13.79
C PHE A 128 11.00 6.47 12.76
N VAL A 129 11.70 5.69 11.96
CA VAL A 129 12.65 6.20 10.96
C VAL A 129 11.95 6.90 9.82
N THR A 130 11.12 6.17 9.10
CA THR A 130 10.37 6.62 7.93
C THR A 130 9.11 5.78 7.74
N ARG A 131 8.23 6.26 6.86
CA ARG A 131 7.08 5.51 6.35
C ARG A 131 7.27 5.25 4.85
N VAL A 132 7.05 4.01 4.42
CA VAL A 132 6.96 3.61 3.01
C VAL A 132 5.50 3.33 2.70
N SER A 133 4.84 4.18 1.96
CA SER A 133 3.38 4.06 1.72
C SER A 133 2.91 4.86 0.52
N SER A 134 1.71 4.55 0.03
CA SER A 134 0.99 5.40 -0.91
C SER A 134 0.42 6.66 -0.25
N ASP A 135 -0.01 7.61 -1.07
CA ASP A 135 -0.85 8.75 -0.68
C ASP A 135 -2.32 8.35 -0.78
N PHE A 136 -2.87 7.83 0.32
CA PHE A 136 -4.26 7.37 0.37
C PHE A 136 -5.28 8.49 0.14
N VAL A 137 -4.96 9.73 0.53
CA VAL A 137 -5.79 10.90 0.22
C VAL A 137 -5.84 11.12 -1.30
N HIS A 138 -4.70 10.97 -1.98
CA HIS A 138 -4.63 11.06 -3.43
C HIS A 138 -5.41 9.92 -4.12
N GLU A 139 -5.34 8.69 -3.60
CA GLU A 139 -6.13 7.56 -4.12
C GLU A 139 -7.62 7.86 -4.05
N GLY A 140 -8.13 8.34 -2.91
CA GLY A 140 -9.52 8.77 -2.77
C GLY A 140 -9.91 9.87 -3.75
N ARG A 141 -9.03 10.87 -3.95
CA ARG A 141 -9.26 11.94 -4.94
C ARG A 141 -9.33 11.43 -6.37
N LEU A 142 -8.47 10.48 -6.75
CA LEU A 142 -8.48 9.87 -8.08
C LEU A 142 -9.80 9.13 -8.33
N ALA A 143 -10.25 8.31 -7.38
CA ALA A 143 -11.51 7.59 -7.47
C ALA A 143 -12.70 8.55 -7.61
N ALA A 144 -12.74 9.60 -6.78
CA ALA A 144 -13.79 10.63 -6.82
C ALA A 144 -13.77 11.43 -8.13
N ALA A 145 -12.60 11.86 -8.61
CA ALA A 145 -12.47 12.61 -9.85
C ALA A 145 -12.97 11.81 -11.06
N TRP A 146 -12.65 10.52 -11.10
CA TRP A 146 -13.19 9.63 -12.11
C TRP A 146 -14.72 9.56 -12.03
N LEU A 147 -15.28 9.35 -10.84
CA LEU A 147 -16.72 9.23 -10.64
C LEU A 147 -17.46 10.54 -10.99
N VAL A 148 -16.90 11.69 -10.64
CA VAL A 148 -17.43 13.02 -11.06
C VAL A 148 -17.54 13.10 -12.58
N GLN A 149 -16.49 12.69 -13.28
CA GLN A 149 -16.49 12.71 -14.75
C GLN A 149 -17.51 11.72 -15.33
N ALA A 150 -17.58 10.50 -14.81
CA ALA A 150 -18.48 9.45 -15.29
C ALA A 150 -19.96 9.82 -15.11
N THR A 151 -20.29 10.57 -14.02
CA THR A 151 -21.67 10.90 -13.64
C THR A 151 -22.06 12.37 -13.93
N SER A 152 -21.16 13.13 -14.53
CA SER A 152 -21.33 14.58 -14.73
C SER A 152 -21.67 15.31 -13.43
N GLY A 153 -21.09 14.90 -12.32
CA GLY A 153 -21.24 15.51 -10.99
C GLY A 153 -22.61 15.30 -10.34
N LYS A 154 -23.30 14.19 -10.66
CA LYS A 154 -24.60 13.84 -10.05
C LYS A 154 -24.65 12.34 -9.73
N CYS A 155 -24.56 11.99 -8.44
CA CYS A 155 -24.53 10.59 -7.99
C CYS A 155 -24.85 10.46 -6.50
N ASN A 156 -25.72 9.51 -6.14
CA ASN A 156 -25.82 8.97 -4.79
C ASN A 156 -24.89 7.76 -4.69
N ILE A 157 -24.01 7.79 -3.72
CA ILE A 157 -22.86 6.89 -3.62
C ILE A 157 -23.01 6.03 -2.37
N VAL A 158 -22.82 4.73 -2.54
CA VAL A 158 -22.55 3.79 -1.46
C VAL A 158 -21.03 3.72 -1.28
N GLU A 159 -20.55 3.96 -0.07
CA GLU A 159 -19.16 3.78 0.31
C GLU A 159 -19.01 2.49 1.11
N LEU A 160 -18.21 1.57 0.61
CA LEU A 160 -17.76 0.40 1.36
C LEU A 160 -16.46 0.77 2.05
N TYR A 161 -16.56 1.10 3.33
CA TYR A 161 -15.46 1.62 4.13
C TYR A 161 -14.52 0.50 4.55
N GLY A 162 -13.23 0.79 4.64
CA GLY A 162 -12.22 -0.16 5.13
C GLY A 162 -12.28 -0.37 6.64
N THR A 163 -11.21 -0.90 7.23
CA THR A 163 -11.10 -1.06 8.68
C THR A 163 -11.13 0.31 9.36
N VAL A 164 -12.11 0.52 10.23
CA VAL A 164 -12.28 1.77 10.98
C VAL A 164 -11.03 2.08 11.82
N GLY A 165 -10.57 3.32 11.79
CA GLY A 165 -9.37 3.78 12.49
C GLY A 165 -8.06 3.46 11.78
N SER A 166 -8.10 2.81 10.60
CA SER A 166 -6.90 2.65 9.78
C SER A 166 -6.65 3.89 8.92
N ALA A 167 -5.38 4.31 8.80
CA ALA A 167 -5.02 5.47 7.97
C ALA A 167 -5.50 5.31 6.52
N ALA A 168 -5.44 4.11 5.95
CA ALA A 168 -5.89 3.86 4.59
C ALA A 168 -7.39 4.13 4.40
N ALA A 169 -8.24 3.74 5.36
CA ALA A 169 -9.68 3.99 5.27
C ALA A 169 -10.02 5.46 5.48
N GLU A 170 -9.47 6.08 6.53
CA GLU A 170 -9.71 7.49 6.86
C GLU A 170 -9.25 8.44 5.75
N ASP A 171 -8.06 8.21 5.21
CA ASP A 171 -7.47 9.07 4.19
C ASP A 171 -8.15 8.91 2.82
N ARG A 172 -8.54 7.68 2.42
CA ARG A 172 -9.34 7.45 1.20
C ARG A 172 -10.68 8.13 1.27
N HIS A 173 -11.40 7.99 2.41
CA HIS A 173 -12.63 8.72 2.68
C HIS A 173 -12.43 10.24 2.58
N THR A 174 -11.41 10.76 3.26
CA THR A 174 -11.08 12.19 3.25
C THR A 174 -10.83 12.69 1.84
N GLY A 175 -9.99 11.99 1.07
CA GLY A 175 -9.67 12.36 -0.30
C GLY A 175 -10.87 12.32 -1.22
N PHE A 176 -11.69 11.29 -1.12
CA PHE A 176 -12.93 11.14 -1.90
C PHE A 176 -13.95 12.24 -1.57
N SER A 177 -14.21 12.48 -0.29
CA SER A 177 -15.14 13.50 0.19
C SER A 177 -14.74 14.91 -0.24
N GLN A 178 -13.44 15.26 -0.14
CA GLN A 178 -12.93 16.56 -0.58
C GLN A 178 -13.27 16.90 -2.04
N VAL A 179 -13.35 15.91 -2.90
CA VAL A 179 -13.67 16.13 -4.33
C VAL A 179 -15.18 16.18 -4.55
N ILE A 180 -15.94 15.19 -4.02
CA ILE A 180 -17.39 15.13 -4.29
C ILE A 180 -18.18 16.28 -3.66
N GLU A 181 -17.73 16.82 -2.52
CA GLU A 181 -18.35 17.98 -1.84
C GLU A 181 -18.34 19.24 -2.70
N LEU A 182 -17.49 19.32 -3.73
CA LEU A 182 -17.52 20.43 -4.71
C LEU A 182 -18.74 20.35 -5.65
N PHE A 183 -19.47 19.23 -5.65
CA PHE A 183 -20.61 18.99 -6.54
C PHE A 183 -21.90 18.80 -5.74
N ALA A 184 -22.79 19.79 -5.77
CA ALA A 184 -24.00 19.83 -4.95
C ALA A 184 -24.96 18.62 -5.12
N ASN A 185 -24.82 17.88 -6.22
CA ASN A 185 -25.65 16.71 -6.54
C ASN A 185 -24.90 15.37 -6.36
N MET A 186 -23.75 15.37 -5.71
CA MET A 186 -23.03 14.15 -5.31
C MET A 186 -23.11 13.99 -3.79
N LYS A 187 -23.40 12.78 -3.34
CA LYS A 187 -23.54 12.46 -1.91
C LYS A 187 -23.14 11.03 -1.63
N ILE A 188 -22.39 10.81 -0.57
CA ILE A 188 -22.33 9.51 0.09
C ILE A 188 -23.63 9.37 0.88
N THR A 189 -24.48 8.42 0.48
CA THR A 189 -25.79 8.17 1.14
C THR A 189 -25.69 7.04 2.15
N HIS A 190 -24.74 6.13 1.97
CA HIS A 190 -24.41 5.04 2.87
C HIS A 190 -22.91 4.93 2.96
N SER A 191 -22.39 4.76 4.17
CA SER A 191 -20.98 4.49 4.44
C SER A 191 -20.91 3.45 5.56
N GLU A 192 -20.56 2.21 5.18
CA GLU A 192 -20.56 1.06 6.07
C GLU A 192 -19.25 0.29 5.92
N THR A 193 -18.70 -0.19 7.04
CA THR A 193 -17.42 -0.91 6.99
C THR A 193 -17.59 -2.36 6.52
N GLY A 194 -16.77 -2.78 5.58
CA GLY A 194 -16.54 -4.16 5.18
C GLY A 194 -15.12 -4.62 5.51
N ASN A 195 -14.38 -3.88 6.37
CA ASN A 195 -13.09 -4.25 6.93
C ASN A 195 -12.01 -4.68 5.92
N PHE A 196 -12.12 -4.24 4.66
CA PHE A 196 -11.30 -4.69 3.52
C PHE A 196 -11.51 -6.17 3.13
N VAL A 197 -12.55 -6.82 3.64
CA VAL A 197 -12.86 -8.25 3.43
C VAL A 197 -13.93 -8.42 2.37
N ARG A 198 -13.69 -9.29 1.37
CA ARG A 198 -14.62 -9.54 0.24
C ARG A 198 -16.02 -9.95 0.70
N THR A 199 -16.10 -10.91 1.61
CA THR A 199 -17.39 -11.42 2.12
C THR A 199 -18.15 -10.40 2.94
N GLU A 200 -17.46 -9.53 3.66
CA GLU A 200 -18.07 -8.44 4.41
C GLU A 200 -18.55 -7.32 3.48
N GLY A 201 -17.76 -6.95 2.48
CA GLY A 201 -18.18 -6.01 1.43
C GLY A 201 -19.45 -6.50 0.70
N LYS A 202 -19.53 -7.81 0.40
CA LYS A 202 -20.75 -8.42 -0.15
C LYS A 202 -21.93 -8.27 0.79
N ALA A 203 -21.79 -8.66 2.05
CA ALA A 203 -22.87 -8.62 3.05
C ALA A 203 -23.40 -7.19 3.28
N VAL A 204 -22.49 -6.19 3.32
CA VAL A 204 -22.88 -4.78 3.43
C VAL A 204 -23.70 -4.35 2.20
N MET A 205 -23.22 -4.67 0.99
CA MET A 205 -23.94 -4.29 -0.23
C MET A 205 -25.31 -4.99 -0.35
N GLU A 206 -25.42 -6.28 0.02
CA GLU A 206 -26.69 -7.01 0.10
C GLU A 206 -27.68 -6.33 1.05
N SER A 207 -27.21 -5.89 2.21
CA SER A 207 -28.02 -5.19 3.20
C SER A 207 -28.55 -3.87 2.66
N ILE A 208 -27.70 -3.09 1.98
CA ILE A 208 -28.08 -1.80 1.39
C ILE A 208 -29.10 -2.02 0.26
N LEU A 209 -28.85 -2.95 -0.67
CA LEU A 209 -29.76 -3.26 -1.77
C LEU A 209 -31.12 -3.82 -1.29
N SER A 210 -31.19 -4.41 -0.10
CA SER A 210 -32.42 -4.90 0.51
C SER A 210 -33.23 -3.80 1.19
N SER A 211 -32.61 -2.71 1.62
CA SER A 211 -33.22 -1.61 2.37
C SER A 211 -33.54 -0.37 1.53
N GLU A 212 -32.85 -0.19 0.40
CA GLU A 212 -32.98 0.94 -0.50
C GLU A 212 -33.54 0.53 -1.86
N ASP A 213 -34.24 1.45 -2.54
CA ASP A 213 -34.53 1.25 -3.96
C ASP A 213 -33.22 1.37 -4.77
N PRO A 214 -32.78 0.30 -5.46
CA PRO A 214 -31.55 0.33 -6.24
C PRO A 214 -31.47 1.48 -7.26
N ALA A 215 -32.61 1.97 -7.75
CA ALA A 215 -32.65 3.11 -8.66
C ALA A 215 -32.16 4.42 -8.02
N ASN A 216 -32.06 4.47 -6.70
CA ASN A 216 -31.49 5.61 -5.97
C ASN A 216 -29.95 5.51 -5.81
N ILE A 217 -29.35 4.37 -6.11
CA ILE A 217 -27.91 4.13 -5.98
C ILE A 217 -27.27 4.28 -7.37
N CYS A 218 -26.37 5.24 -7.51
CA CYS A 218 -25.67 5.49 -8.76
C CYS A 218 -24.32 4.77 -8.85
N ALA A 219 -23.62 4.68 -7.71
CA ALA A 219 -22.28 4.08 -7.68
C ALA A 219 -21.94 3.48 -6.32
N VAL A 220 -20.98 2.54 -6.35
CA VAL A 220 -20.24 2.05 -5.20
C VAL A 220 -18.81 2.58 -5.30
N PHE A 221 -18.31 3.23 -4.24
CA PHE A 221 -16.92 3.44 -3.97
C PHE A 221 -16.48 2.45 -2.89
N ALA A 222 -15.69 1.46 -3.27
CA ALA A 222 -15.12 0.51 -2.33
C ALA A 222 -13.68 0.89 -2.01
N HIS A 223 -13.33 0.93 -0.72
CA HIS A 223 -11.98 1.29 -0.30
C HIS A 223 -10.93 0.26 -0.71
N ASN A 224 -11.33 -0.94 -1.16
CA ASN A 224 -10.45 -1.86 -1.85
C ASN A 224 -11.20 -2.75 -2.87
N ASP A 225 -10.43 -3.42 -3.72
CA ASP A 225 -10.94 -4.30 -4.77
C ASP A 225 -11.66 -5.53 -4.24
N ASP A 226 -11.21 -6.12 -3.13
CA ASP A 226 -11.88 -7.28 -2.56
C ASP A 226 -13.32 -6.96 -2.14
N MET A 227 -13.56 -5.83 -1.46
CA MET A 227 -14.92 -5.38 -1.15
C MET A 227 -15.72 -5.04 -2.41
N ALA A 228 -15.06 -4.43 -3.44
CA ALA A 228 -15.72 -4.15 -4.71
C ALA A 228 -16.19 -5.43 -5.41
N ILE A 229 -15.38 -6.48 -5.43
CA ILE A 229 -15.75 -7.78 -5.99
C ILE A 229 -16.93 -8.38 -5.21
N GLY A 230 -16.93 -8.29 -3.89
CA GLY A 230 -18.07 -8.67 -3.06
C GLY A 230 -19.34 -7.89 -3.40
N ALA A 231 -19.23 -6.57 -3.60
CA ALA A 231 -20.35 -5.73 -4.02
C ALA A 231 -20.88 -6.10 -5.41
N ILE A 232 -19.99 -6.41 -6.36
CA ILE A 232 -20.35 -6.89 -7.71
C ILE A 232 -21.21 -8.18 -7.62
N GLU A 233 -20.83 -9.11 -6.76
CA GLU A 233 -21.62 -10.32 -6.53
C GLU A 233 -23.01 -9.99 -6.00
N ALA A 234 -23.12 -9.12 -4.99
CA ALA A 234 -24.40 -8.69 -4.42
C ALA A 234 -25.30 -7.97 -5.45
N ILE A 235 -24.72 -7.10 -6.28
CA ILE A 235 -25.44 -6.41 -7.36
C ILE A 235 -26.00 -7.41 -8.36
N LYS A 236 -25.24 -8.42 -8.76
CA LYS A 236 -25.69 -9.49 -9.69
C LYS A 236 -26.80 -10.35 -9.06
N GLU A 237 -26.68 -10.71 -7.79
CA GLU A 237 -27.69 -11.49 -7.06
C GLU A 237 -29.03 -10.71 -6.89
N ALA A 238 -28.95 -9.37 -6.82
CA ALA A 238 -30.14 -8.51 -6.85
C ALA A 238 -30.77 -8.37 -8.26
N GLY A 239 -30.20 -9.00 -9.28
CA GLY A 239 -30.70 -8.96 -10.66
C GLY A 239 -30.33 -7.70 -11.43
N LEU A 240 -29.34 -6.95 -10.95
CA LEU A 240 -28.79 -5.72 -11.54
C LEU A 240 -27.52 -6.03 -12.32
N VAL A 241 -27.13 -5.12 -13.22
CA VAL A 241 -25.92 -5.22 -14.00
C VAL A 241 -24.84 -4.31 -13.43
N PRO A 242 -23.79 -4.86 -12.75
CA PRO A 242 -22.70 -4.05 -12.22
C PRO A 242 -22.00 -3.28 -13.34
N ALA A 243 -21.40 -2.16 -13.00
CA ALA A 243 -20.78 -1.20 -13.91
C ALA A 243 -21.72 -0.52 -14.94
N GLN A 244 -23.02 -0.87 -14.95
CA GLN A 244 -24.04 -0.28 -15.81
C GLN A 244 -25.19 0.32 -15.00
N ASP A 245 -25.91 -0.49 -14.22
CA ASP A 245 -26.98 0.00 -13.35
C ASP A 245 -26.41 0.70 -12.13
N ILE A 246 -25.32 0.19 -11.57
CA ILE A 246 -24.54 0.77 -10.47
C ILE A 246 -23.07 0.78 -10.88
N LEU A 247 -22.46 1.95 -10.97
CA LEU A 247 -21.03 2.09 -11.27
C LEU A 247 -20.20 1.55 -10.10
N VAL A 248 -19.02 0.98 -10.42
CA VAL A 248 -18.11 0.44 -9.41
C VAL A 248 -16.73 1.04 -9.59
N VAL A 249 -16.21 1.67 -8.55
CA VAL A 249 -14.84 2.18 -8.48
C VAL A 249 -14.20 1.73 -7.16
N SER A 250 -12.93 1.34 -7.22
CA SER A 250 -12.22 0.75 -6.08
C SER A 250 -10.74 1.16 -6.06
N VAL A 251 -9.98 0.55 -5.14
CA VAL A 251 -8.54 0.74 -4.96
C VAL A 251 -7.88 -0.63 -4.80
N ASP A 252 -6.66 -0.78 -5.21
CA ASP A 252 -5.62 -1.80 -5.08
C ASP A 252 -5.05 -2.23 -6.43
N ALA A 253 -5.87 -2.35 -7.49
CA ALA A 253 -5.52 -2.89 -8.82
C ALA A 253 -5.04 -4.36 -8.76
N ILE A 254 -5.75 -5.21 -7.99
CA ILE A 254 -5.45 -6.66 -7.93
C ILE A 254 -5.85 -7.38 -9.24
N PRO A 255 -5.23 -8.54 -9.54
CA PRO A 255 -5.57 -9.32 -10.76
C PRO A 255 -7.06 -9.64 -10.90
N ASP A 256 -7.78 -9.91 -9.79
CA ASP A 256 -9.19 -10.28 -9.80
C ASP A 256 -10.09 -9.11 -10.24
N ILE A 257 -9.76 -7.86 -9.86
CA ILE A 257 -10.55 -6.71 -10.30
C ILE A 257 -10.42 -6.48 -11.81
N PHE A 258 -9.25 -6.76 -12.38
CA PHE A 258 -9.08 -6.72 -13.83
C PHE A 258 -9.86 -7.83 -14.54
N ASN A 259 -10.06 -9.01 -13.92
CA ASN A 259 -10.96 -10.03 -14.45
C ASN A 259 -12.42 -9.51 -14.47
N SER A 260 -12.86 -8.84 -13.42
CA SER A 260 -14.18 -8.18 -13.35
C SER A 260 -14.29 -7.04 -14.37
N MET A 261 -13.20 -6.28 -14.59
CA MET A 261 -13.14 -5.20 -15.59
C MET A 261 -13.25 -5.73 -17.01
N ASP A 262 -12.53 -6.82 -17.33
CA ASP A 262 -12.60 -7.49 -18.63
C ASP A 262 -14.00 -8.10 -18.89
N ALA A 263 -14.71 -8.49 -17.83
CA ALA A 263 -16.11 -8.94 -17.89
C ALA A 263 -17.13 -7.78 -17.98
N GLY A 264 -16.69 -6.52 -17.87
CA GLY A 264 -17.55 -5.33 -17.86
C GLY A 264 -18.34 -5.16 -16.55
N GLU A 265 -17.83 -5.66 -15.43
CA GLU A 265 -18.48 -5.67 -14.10
C GLU A 265 -17.91 -4.62 -13.15
N THR A 266 -16.79 -3.97 -13.48
CA THR A 266 -16.25 -2.80 -12.77
C THR A 266 -15.76 -1.74 -13.75
N ASN A 267 -15.71 -0.49 -13.31
CA ASN A 267 -15.41 0.63 -14.19
C ASN A 267 -13.99 1.18 -14.02
N ALA A 268 -13.49 1.21 -12.78
CA ALA A 268 -12.17 1.76 -12.49
C ALA A 268 -11.60 1.19 -11.20
N THR A 269 -10.29 1.12 -11.12
CA THR A 269 -9.54 0.86 -9.88
C THR A 269 -8.34 1.81 -9.80
N VAL A 270 -8.01 2.27 -8.59
CA VAL A 270 -6.78 3.02 -8.31
C VAL A 270 -5.73 2.03 -7.81
N GLU A 271 -4.52 2.12 -8.32
CA GLU A 271 -3.45 1.22 -7.90
C GLU A 271 -2.91 1.57 -6.52
N LEU A 272 -2.75 0.56 -5.69
CA LEU A 272 -1.88 0.51 -4.53
C LEU A 272 -0.86 -0.62 -4.75
N SER A 273 0.39 -0.27 -5.04
CA SER A 273 1.43 -1.28 -5.29
C SER A 273 1.74 -2.09 -4.03
N PRO A 274 1.72 -3.44 -4.09
CA PRO A 274 2.11 -4.30 -2.97
C PRO A 274 3.64 -4.45 -2.83
N PHE A 275 4.45 -3.89 -3.73
CA PHE A 275 5.91 -4.07 -3.77
C PHE A 275 6.66 -3.06 -2.89
N MET A 276 6.27 -2.95 -1.62
CA MET A 276 6.89 -2.05 -0.65
C MET A 276 8.10 -2.67 0.09
N GLY A 277 8.33 -3.98 -0.05
CA GLY A 277 9.42 -4.68 0.63
C GLY A 277 10.78 -4.12 0.27
N GLY A 278 11.06 -3.92 -1.03
CA GLY A 278 12.32 -3.34 -1.51
C GLY A 278 12.64 -2.00 -0.87
N PRO A 279 11.80 -0.96 -1.06
CA PRO A 279 11.98 0.34 -0.42
C PRO A 279 12.07 0.30 1.11
N ALA A 280 11.36 -0.62 1.77
CA ALA A 280 11.41 -0.77 3.22
C ALA A 280 12.76 -1.33 3.70
N PHE A 281 13.30 -2.35 3.03
CA PHE A 281 14.62 -2.88 3.34
C PHE A 281 15.74 -1.90 2.97
N ASP A 282 15.60 -1.16 1.87
CA ASP A 282 16.53 -0.08 1.52
C ASP A 282 16.58 0.98 2.62
N ALA A 283 15.41 1.34 3.17
CA ALA A 283 15.33 2.29 4.28
C ALA A 283 16.00 1.76 5.56
N VAL A 284 15.85 0.45 5.87
CA VAL A 284 16.57 -0.18 6.99
C VAL A 284 18.08 -0.08 6.79
N VAL A 285 18.57 -0.52 5.63
CA VAL A 285 20.01 -0.54 5.32
C VAL A 285 20.61 0.86 5.37
N ALA A 286 19.97 1.84 4.73
CA ALA A 286 20.43 3.24 4.72
C ALA A 286 20.48 3.83 6.13
N HIS A 287 19.44 3.57 6.95
CA HIS A 287 19.41 4.03 8.34
C HIS A 287 20.55 3.42 9.17
N LEU A 288 20.78 2.12 9.06
CA LEU A 288 21.86 1.43 9.78
C LEU A 288 23.25 1.88 9.31
N ALA A 289 23.36 2.35 8.06
CA ALA A 289 24.58 3.00 7.53
C ALA A 289 24.76 4.45 8.03
N GLY A 290 23.77 5.01 8.77
CA GLY A 290 23.81 6.37 9.31
C GLY A 290 23.32 7.44 8.34
N GLU A 291 22.58 7.07 7.31
CA GLU A 291 21.99 8.01 6.37
C GLU A 291 20.71 8.65 6.95
N GLU A 292 20.51 9.94 6.65
CA GLU A 292 19.25 10.62 6.95
C GLU A 292 18.20 10.31 5.89
N LEU A 293 17.02 9.87 6.31
CA LEU A 293 15.90 9.54 5.44
C LEU A 293 14.76 10.56 5.56
N PRO A 294 14.01 10.81 4.47
CA PRO A 294 12.77 11.57 4.57
C PRO A 294 11.77 10.82 5.45
N LYS A 295 10.88 11.52 6.13
CA LYS A 295 9.85 10.88 6.99
C LYS A 295 8.79 10.11 6.21
N TRP A 296 8.77 10.25 4.89
CA TRP A 296 7.90 9.50 3.98
C TRP A 296 8.61 9.21 2.66
N ILE A 297 8.60 7.95 2.29
CA ILE A 297 9.04 7.42 0.98
C ILE A 297 7.75 7.02 0.25
N PRO A 298 7.29 7.84 -0.72
CA PRO A 298 6.06 7.55 -1.42
C PRO A 298 6.22 6.36 -2.38
N VAL A 299 5.22 5.49 -2.39
CA VAL A 299 4.98 4.53 -3.46
C VAL A 299 3.74 5.00 -4.21
N GLY A 300 3.80 5.05 -5.53
CA GLY A 300 2.74 5.62 -6.35
C GLY A 300 1.93 4.55 -7.06
N GLY A 301 0.81 5.00 -7.60
CA GLY A 301 -0.04 4.24 -8.50
C GLY A 301 -0.96 5.18 -9.27
N GLY A 302 -1.51 4.70 -10.40
CA GLY A 302 -2.44 5.42 -11.25
C GLY A 302 -3.88 4.97 -11.06
N LEU A 303 -4.80 5.56 -11.84
CA LEU A 303 -6.17 5.07 -11.97
C LEU A 303 -6.31 4.37 -13.32
N TYR A 304 -6.85 3.16 -13.32
CA TYR A 304 -7.00 2.32 -14.50
C TYR A 304 -8.48 1.98 -14.77
N THR A 305 -8.84 2.09 -16.03
CA THR A 305 -10.19 1.75 -16.55
C THR A 305 -10.13 0.58 -17.53
N SER A 306 -8.96 -0.03 -17.70
CA SER A 306 -8.73 -1.24 -18.47
C SER A 306 -7.44 -1.94 -18.05
N ARG A 307 -7.44 -3.26 -18.12
CA ARG A 307 -6.22 -4.08 -17.93
C ARG A 307 -5.11 -3.67 -18.90
N ALA A 308 -5.44 -3.37 -20.15
CA ALA A 308 -4.45 -3.00 -21.14
C ALA A 308 -3.69 -1.71 -20.81
N ALA A 309 -4.36 -0.74 -20.14
CA ALA A 309 -3.70 0.48 -19.67
C ALA A 309 -2.73 0.16 -18.53
N TYR A 310 -3.15 -0.67 -17.57
CA TYR A 310 -2.31 -1.13 -16.46
C TYR A 310 -1.07 -1.87 -16.96
N ASP A 311 -1.26 -2.88 -17.82
CA ASP A 311 -0.15 -3.69 -18.35
C ASP A 311 0.86 -2.85 -19.16
N ALA A 312 0.41 -1.78 -19.82
CA ALA A 312 1.30 -0.92 -20.59
C ALA A 312 2.26 -0.08 -19.72
N GLU A 313 1.90 0.18 -18.47
CA GLU A 313 2.73 0.93 -17.50
C GLU A 313 3.65 0.00 -16.69
N HIS A 314 3.33 -1.32 -16.63
CA HIS A 314 4.04 -2.30 -15.79
C HIS A 314 4.85 -3.35 -16.59
N GLN A 315 5.14 -3.07 -17.88
CA GLN A 315 5.96 -3.94 -18.77
C GLN A 315 7.46 -3.70 -18.66
#